data_27956412db32133980378d78dc903c49
#
_entry.id   27956412db32133980378d78dc903c49
#
_cell.length_a   1.000
_cell.length_b   1.000
_cell.length_c   1.000
_cell.angle_alpha   90.00
_cell.angle_beta   90.00
_cell.angle_gamma   90.00
#
_symmetry.space_group_name_H-M   'P 1'
#
loop_
_entity.id
_entity.type
_entity.pdbx_description
1 polymer ?
#
loop_
_entity_poly.entity_id
_entity_poly.type
_entity_poly.pdbx_seq_one_letter_code
_entity_poly.pdbx_strand_id
1 'polypeptide(L)'
;NNKEKTIINSLAGVMAVITILAIFAVVILRQTAAQEEKDQKVAQAMQQIQQEQEEQKSQPQPVQQEASAVQFELPQEMKAAQVSPGREFLSELAPTIEQAQLRLSGEVLQQEQQSAQPDEEEVYRQLEQLVEQAAQLGLNTLFVSTENAYGTLWDSPAKMVSFDLLGSLCDLAHQQGIAVYGLCDLSLVAGTDGRMHHMTSVNAKALDRSAEQLAAIASQRGLDGLLLDGYLNEQGQYSYDEYAHTGANVSLKEYMTGSTELLVQTAVQTVRQQNPELPVGLAVSPVWATADEQPDGIDLAYTRTSLGAYNADSKGMIEKGLADFVVVKNYGATGSDQLPFEPIADWWSDTLSQAGVTGYMGHASSRAGSWENGWGPNSELADQWKITQQEEGFCGSVFNSLEALLKDVNYTTYYLKEAWEQEIGRASC
;
A
#
# COMPACT_ATOMS: atom_id res chain seq x y z
N ASN A 1 36.83 14.41 68.25
CA ASN A 1 36.31 13.09 67.95
C ASN A 1 34.98 13.12 67.15
N ASN A 2 34.08 14.09 67.41
CA ASN A 2 32.82 14.20 66.55
C ASN A 2 33.12 14.82 65.19
N LYS A 3 34.02 15.77 65.09
CA LYS A 3 34.42 16.40 63.79
C LYS A 3 35.10 15.42 62.84
N GLU A 4 35.92 14.51 63.32
CA GLU A 4 36.58 13.52 62.48
C GLU A 4 35.60 12.48 61.90
N LYS A 5 34.59 12.02 62.67
CA LYS A 5 33.56 11.15 62.20
C LYS A 5 32.69 11.84 61.11
N THR A 6 32.39 13.13 61.26
CA THR A 6 31.61 13.89 60.28
C THR A 6 32.40 14.04 58.97
N ILE A 7 33.69 14.28 59.02
CA ILE A 7 34.57 14.39 57.84
C ILE A 7 34.68 13.05 57.13
N ILE A 8 34.85 11.94 57.85
CA ILE A 8 34.92 10.59 57.27
C ILE A 8 33.60 10.19 56.59
N ASN A 9 32.44 10.48 57.20
CA ASN A 9 31.14 10.21 56.59
C ASN A 9 30.87 11.09 55.36
N SER A 10 31.32 12.33 55.37
CA SER A 10 31.23 13.22 54.19
C SER A 10 32.12 12.73 53.04
N LEU A 11 33.37 12.28 53.34
CA LEU A 11 34.24 11.70 52.32
C LEU A 11 33.70 10.39 51.76
N ALA A 12 33.14 9.53 52.58
CA ALA A 12 32.50 8.28 52.13
C ALA A 12 31.29 8.54 51.22
N GLY A 13 30.49 9.57 51.54
CA GLY A 13 29.37 9.98 50.69
C GLY A 13 29.82 10.52 49.31
N VAL A 14 30.89 11.33 49.30
CA VAL A 14 31.45 11.85 48.03
C VAL A 14 32.04 10.71 47.18
N MET A 15 32.76 9.76 47.81
CA MET A 15 33.30 8.60 47.10
C MET A 15 32.20 7.70 46.54
N ALA A 16 31.08 7.50 47.26
CA ALA A 16 29.95 6.74 46.77
C ALA A 16 29.30 7.41 45.54
N VAL A 17 29.13 8.72 45.55
CA VAL A 17 28.58 9.48 44.38
C VAL A 17 29.52 9.39 43.18
N ILE A 18 30.83 9.53 43.38
CA ILE A 18 31.82 9.40 42.29
C ILE A 18 31.80 7.98 41.70
N THR A 19 31.67 6.96 42.54
CA THR A 19 31.58 5.57 42.07
C THR A 19 30.30 5.31 41.24
N ILE A 20 29.18 5.84 41.69
CA ILE A 20 27.90 5.74 40.95
C ILE A 20 28.02 6.44 39.60
N LEU A 21 28.54 7.67 39.56
CA LEU A 21 28.76 8.39 38.33
C LEU A 21 29.70 7.68 37.35
N ALA A 22 30.75 7.05 37.87
CA ALA A 22 31.69 6.25 37.06
C ALA A 22 31.02 5.00 36.48
N ILE A 23 30.18 4.33 37.26
CA ILE A 23 29.40 3.17 36.76
C ILE A 23 28.40 3.63 35.66
N PHE A 24 27.70 4.73 35.88
CA PHE A 24 26.79 5.30 34.86
C PHE A 24 27.54 5.66 33.57
N ALA A 25 28.69 6.31 33.67
CA ALA A 25 29.52 6.65 32.53
C ALA A 25 29.98 5.41 31.75
N VAL A 26 30.36 4.33 32.43
CA VAL A 26 30.73 3.06 31.78
C VAL A 26 29.57 2.38 31.11
N VAL A 27 28.36 2.44 31.68
CA VAL A 27 27.15 1.88 31.07
C VAL A 27 26.78 2.67 29.81
N ILE A 28 26.82 4.00 29.88
CA ILE A 28 26.55 4.87 28.71
C ILE A 28 27.60 4.59 27.62
N LEU A 29 28.89 4.56 27.95
CA LEU A 29 29.93 4.27 26.95
C LEU A 29 29.82 2.87 26.33
N ARG A 30 29.33 1.87 27.03
CA ARG A 30 29.08 0.54 26.48
C ARG A 30 27.84 0.52 25.58
N GLN A 31 26.78 1.28 25.91
CA GLN A 31 25.60 1.40 25.07
C GLN A 31 25.89 2.17 23.77
N THR A 32 26.67 3.26 23.85
CA THR A 32 27.12 4.00 22.67
C THR A 32 28.01 3.17 21.75
N ALA A 33 28.98 2.43 22.31
CA ALA A 33 29.87 1.57 21.52
C ALA A 33 29.10 0.41 20.82
N ALA A 34 28.12 -0.19 21.50
CA ALA A 34 27.28 -1.22 20.90
C ALA A 34 26.35 -0.67 19.81
N GLN A 35 25.92 0.58 19.95
CA GLN A 35 25.13 1.27 18.93
C GLN A 35 25.99 1.62 17.72
N GLU A 36 27.18 2.19 17.95
CA GLU A 36 28.16 2.51 16.88
C GLU A 36 28.55 1.26 16.07
N GLU A 37 28.69 0.09 16.70
CA GLU A 37 28.98 -1.17 15.98
C GLU A 37 27.81 -1.61 15.08
N LYS A 38 26.56 -1.43 15.53
CA LYS A 38 25.38 -1.71 14.72
C LYS A 38 25.27 -0.73 13.54
N ASP A 39 25.50 0.53 13.79
CA ASP A 39 25.42 1.60 12.78
C ASP A 39 26.50 1.42 11.70
N GLN A 40 27.71 0.98 12.09
CA GLN A 40 28.76 0.63 11.13
C GLN A 40 28.39 -0.58 10.26
N LYS A 41 27.71 -1.59 10.79
CA LYS A 41 27.25 -2.75 10.01
C LYS A 41 26.17 -2.36 9.02
N VAL A 42 25.25 -1.49 9.40
CA VAL A 42 24.21 -0.96 8.49
C VAL A 42 24.84 -0.09 7.41
N ALA A 43 25.76 0.80 7.77
CA ALA A 43 26.50 1.62 6.80
C ALA A 43 27.33 0.79 5.81
N GLN A 44 27.97 -0.28 6.27
CA GLN A 44 28.71 -1.23 5.42
C GLN A 44 27.76 -1.99 4.46
N ALA A 45 26.60 -2.45 4.96
CA ALA A 45 25.61 -3.11 4.12
C ALA A 45 25.05 -2.16 3.04
N MET A 46 24.77 -0.89 3.38
CA MET A 46 24.36 0.11 2.41
C MET A 46 25.46 0.45 1.39
N GLN A 47 26.73 0.53 1.82
CA GLN A 47 27.84 0.70 0.89
C GLN A 47 28.03 -0.50 -0.05
N GLN A 48 27.80 -1.72 0.44
CA GLN A 48 27.82 -2.91 -0.42
C GLN A 48 26.69 -2.87 -1.44
N ILE A 49 25.49 -2.50 -1.06
CA ILE A 49 24.35 -2.33 -1.97
C ILE A 49 24.63 -1.25 -3.02
N GLN A 50 25.23 -0.13 -2.63
CA GLN A 50 25.65 0.92 -3.57
C GLN A 50 26.77 0.47 -4.50
N GLN A 51 27.74 -0.26 -4.00
CA GLN A 51 28.81 -0.84 -4.84
C GLN A 51 28.27 -1.88 -5.82
N GLU A 52 27.36 -2.75 -5.38
CA GLU A 52 26.71 -3.72 -6.27
C GLU A 52 25.85 -3.02 -7.34
N GLN A 53 25.20 -1.90 -7.02
CA GLN A 53 24.47 -1.08 -7.98
C GLN A 53 25.40 -0.33 -8.94
N GLU A 54 26.55 0.16 -8.49
CA GLU A 54 27.56 0.78 -9.34
C GLU A 54 28.31 -0.24 -10.21
N GLU A 55 28.59 -1.43 -9.69
CA GLU A 55 29.15 -2.55 -10.44
C GLU A 55 28.18 -3.08 -11.49
N GLN A 56 26.87 -3.13 -11.19
CA GLN A 56 25.83 -3.44 -12.19
C GLN A 56 25.72 -2.36 -13.29
N LYS A 57 25.95 -1.09 -12.95
CA LYS A 57 25.99 0.01 -13.94
C LYS A 57 27.28 0.05 -14.77
N SER A 58 28.39 -0.50 -14.29
CA SER A 58 29.69 -0.47 -14.93
C SER A 58 30.07 -1.76 -15.67
N GLN A 59 29.32 -2.85 -15.50
CA GLN A 59 29.47 -4.01 -16.37
C GLN A 59 28.85 -3.68 -17.74
N PRO A 60 29.56 -4.02 -18.87
CA PRO A 60 28.90 -3.97 -20.16
C PRO A 60 27.66 -4.86 -20.02
N GLN A 61 26.48 -4.26 -20.19
CA GLN A 61 25.22 -4.97 -20.12
C GLN A 61 25.39 -6.27 -20.92
N PRO A 62 25.22 -7.46 -20.31
CA PRO A 62 25.04 -8.64 -21.10
C PRO A 62 23.90 -8.27 -22.04
N VAL A 63 24.11 -8.49 -23.34
CA VAL A 63 23.03 -8.40 -24.33
C VAL A 63 21.81 -8.94 -23.63
N GLN A 64 20.84 -8.06 -23.37
CA GLN A 64 19.57 -8.47 -22.85
C GLN A 64 19.12 -9.60 -23.78
N GLN A 65 19.30 -10.84 -23.34
CA GLN A 65 18.31 -11.82 -23.70
C GLN A 65 17.04 -11.17 -23.18
N GLU A 66 16.25 -10.67 -24.12
CA GLU A 66 14.85 -10.38 -23.88
C GLU A 66 14.33 -11.59 -23.11
N ALA A 67 14.30 -11.47 -21.79
CA ALA A 67 13.36 -12.25 -21.00
C ALA A 67 12.07 -11.88 -21.70
N SER A 68 11.51 -12.81 -22.44
CA SER A 68 10.19 -12.66 -23.06
C SER A 68 9.34 -12.11 -21.93
N ALA A 69 9.00 -10.81 -22.03
CA ALA A 69 8.13 -10.18 -21.05
C ALA A 69 6.91 -11.09 -21.03
N VAL A 70 6.66 -11.72 -19.89
CA VAL A 70 5.44 -12.52 -19.71
C VAL A 70 4.32 -11.52 -19.97
N GLN A 71 3.67 -11.64 -21.13
CA GLN A 71 2.53 -10.82 -21.47
C GLN A 71 1.37 -11.37 -20.67
N PHE A 72 1.03 -10.66 -19.59
CA PHE A 72 -0.16 -10.97 -18.82
C PHE A 72 -1.40 -10.61 -19.63
N GLU A 73 -2.38 -11.50 -19.71
CA GLU A 73 -3.69 -11.19 -20.26
C GLU A 73 -4.50 -10.40 -19.23
N LEU A 74 -4.20 -9.10 -19.11
CA LEU A 74 -4.99 -8.19 -18.29
C LEU A 74 -6.36 -7.94 -18.96
N PRO A 75 -7.45 -7.74 -18.16
CA PRO A 75 -8.76 -7.41 -18.71
C PRO A 75 -8.69 -6.19 -19.65
N GLN A 76 -9.15 -6.36 -20.88
CA GLN A 76 -9.17 -5.27 -21.88
C GLN A 76 -10.16 -4.15 -21.52
N GLU A 77 -11.21 -4.49 -20.76
CA GLU A 77 -12.14 -3.55 -20.17
C GLU A 77 -12.41 -3.97 -18.72
N MET A 78 -11.64 -3.42 -17.78
CA MET A 78 -11.83 -3.73 -16.37
C MET A 78 -12.98 -2.92 -15.80
N LYS A 79 -13.98 -3.61 -15.26
CA LYS A 79 -15.04 -3.06 -14.40
C LYS A 79 -14.86 -3.68 -13.02
N ALA A 80 -14.11 -3.01 -12.16
CA ALA A 80 -13.70 -3.57 -10.88
C ALA A 80 -14.26 -2.80 -9.69
N ALA A 81 -14.36 -3.48 -8.54
CA ALA A 81 -14.61 -2.83 -7.26
C ALA A 81 -13.65 -3.35 -6.18
N GLN A 82 -13.30 -2.47 -5.24
CA GLN A 82 -12.56 -2.85 -4.04
C GLN A 82 -13.52 -3.44 -3.01
N VAL A 83 -13.06 -4.51 -2.33
CA VAL A 83 -13.76 -5.24 -1.28
C VAL A 83 -12.85 -5.43 -0.07
N SER A 84 -13.39 -5.30 1.12
CA SER A 84 -12.62 -5.41 2.36
C SER A 84 -13.34 -6.24 3.42
N PRO A 85 -12.62 -7.10 4.15
CA PRO A 85 -13.20 -7.77 5.32
C PRO A 85 -13.74 -6.76 6.33
N GLY A 86 -14.88 -7.07 6.94
CA GLY A 86 -15.55 -6.21 7.90
C GLY A 86 -16.41 -5.12 7.27
N ARG A 87 -16.41 -5.00 5.95
CA ARG A 87 -17.26 -4.06 5.22
C ARG A 87 -18.24 -4.81 4.32
N GLU A 88 -17.74 -5.52 3.31
CA GLU A 88 -18.55 -6.28 2.36
C GLU A 88 -18.83 -7.71 2.80
N PHE A 89 -17.93 -8.31 3.58
CA PHE A 89 -18.05 -9.63 4.19
C PHE A 89 -17.37 -9.64 5.55
N LEU A 90 -17.59 -10.68 6.38
CA LEU A 90 -17.15 -10.71 7.77
C LEU A 90 -17.69 -9.50 8.58
N SER A 91 -18.93 -9.11 8.33
CA SER A 91 -19.52 -7.88 8.93
C SER A 91 -19.56 -7.91 10.46
N GLU A 92 -19.58 -9.08 11.08
CA GLU A 92 -19.48 -9.28 12.53
C GLU A 92 -18.14 -8.86 13.12
N LEU A 93 -17.09 -8.74 12.29
CA LEU A 93 -15.76 -8.25 12.69
C LEU A 93 -15.64 -6.72 12.67
N ALA A 94 -16.60 -5.99 12.10
CA ALA A 94 -16.52 -4.54 11.92
C ALA A 94 -16.19 -3.77 13.21
N PRO A 95 -16.83 -4.04 14.38
CA PRO A 95 -16.45 -3.40 15.65
C PRO A 95 -15.02 -3.73 16.08
N THR A 96 -14.56 -4.96 15.81
CA THR A 96 -13.21 -5.41 16.16
C THR A 96 -12.17 -4.76 15.24
N ILE A 97 -12.51 -4.51 13.98
CA ILE A 97 -11.66 -3.78 13.05
C ILE A 97 -11.43 -2.34 13.52
N GLU A 98 -12.47 -1.64 13.95
CA GLU A 98 -12.34 -0.31 14.54
C GLU A 98 -11.43 -0.32 15.77
N GLN A 99 -11.59 -1.27 16.67
CA GLN A 99 -10.72 -1.46 17.82
C GLN A 99 -9.26 -1.76 17.40
N ALA A 100 -9.06 -2.58 16.38
CA ALA A 100 -7.73 -2.89 15.87
C ALA A 100 -7.06 -1.66 15.23
N GLN A 101 -7.81 -0.81 14.53
CA GLN A 101 -7.33 0.47 14.01
C GLN A 101 -6.87 1.41 15.12
N LEU A 102 -7.60 1.50 16.22
CA LEU A 102 -7.22 2.27 17.41
C LEU A 102 -5.90 1.74 18.02
N ARG A 103 -5.69 0.42 18.02
CA ARG A 103 -4.41 -0.17 18.45
C ARG A 103 -3.24 0.17 17.52
N LEU A 104 -3.47 0.13 16.22
CA LEU A 104 -2.46 0.52 15.24
C LEU A 104 -2.05 1.99 15.37
N SER A 105 -2.98 2.86 15.80
CA SER A 105 -2.70 4.27 16.09
C SER A 105 -1.92 4.50 17.39
N GLY A 106 -1.66 3.44 18.17
CA GLY A 106 -0.98 3.51 19.46
C GLY A 106 -1.90 3.77 20.65
N GLU A 107 -3.22 3.77 20.44
CA GLU A 107 -4.21 3.89 21.54
C GLU A 107 -4.35 2.56 22.29
N VAL A 108 -4.28 2.63 23.62
CA VAL A 108 -4.41 1.45 24.50
C VAL A 108 -5.88 1.19 24.79
N LEU A 109 -6.40 0.05 24.31
CA LEU A 109 -7.75 -0.41 24.64
C LEU A 109 -7.73 -1.20 25.94
N GLN A 110 -8.60 -0.82 26.87
CA GLN A 110 -8.65 -1.42 28.22
C GLN A 110 -9.36 -2.78 28.31
N GLN A 111 -10.08 -3.21 27.26
CA GLN A 111 -10.77 -4.51 27.24
C GLN A 111 -10.59 -5.21 25.89
N GLU A 112 -9.87 -6.32 25.92
CA GLU A 112 -9.85 -7.28 24.82
C GLU A 112 -11.03 -8.26 25.02
N GLN A 113 -12.09 -8.09 24.24
CA GLN A 113 -13.00 -9.22 24.03
C GLN A 113 -12.39 -10.09 22.93
N GLN A 114 -12.06 -11.34 23.27
CA GLN A 114 -11.85 -12.36 22.24
C GLN A 114 -13.18 -12.50 21.50
N SER A 115 -13.24 -11.97 20.27
CA SER A 115 -14.36 -12.25 19.40
C SER A 115 -14.38 -13.75 19.08
N ALA A 116 -15.57 -14.35 19.12
CA ALA A 116 -15.74 -15.71 18.65
C ALA A 116 -15.27 -15.78 17.18
N GLN A 117 -14.66 -16.91 16.79
CA GLN A 117 -14.35 -17.14 15.39
C GLN A 117 -15.65 -17.08 14.57
N PRO A 118 -15.64 -16.40 13.40
CA PRO A 118 -16.79 -16.38 12.52
C PRO A 118 -17.22 -17.80 12.13
N ASP A 119 -18.53 -18.01 11.99
CA ASP A 119 -19.08 -19.26 11.51
C ASP A 119 -18.75 -19.45 10.02
N GLU A 120 -18.08 -20.54 9.67
CA GLU A 120 -17.60 -20.79 8.30
C GLU A 120 -18.73 -20.85 7.28
N GLU A 121 -19.86 -21.49 7.63
CA GLU A 121 -21.02 -21.63 6.74
C GLU A 121 -21.68 -20.25 6.49
N GLU A 122 -21.81 -19.43 7.54
CA GLU A 122 -22.32 -18.07 7.41
C GLU A 122 -21.40 -17.16 6.57
N VAL A 123 -20.09 -17.25 6.78
CA VAL A 123 -19.12 -16.49 5.98
C VAL A 123 -19.17 -16.93 4.53
N TYR A 124 -19.23 -18.23 4.25
CA TYR A 124 -19.35 -18.73 2.88
C TYR A 124 -20.61 -18.18 2.19
N ARG A 125 -21.73 -18.16 2.88
CA ARG A 125 -22.98 -17.56 2.39
C ARG A 125 -22.84 -16.05 2.09
N GLN A 126 -22.10 -15.33 2.92
CA GLN A 126 -21.80 -13.90 2.65
C GLN A 126 -20.93 -13.73 1.39
N LEU A 127 -19.95 -14.60 1.16
CA LEU A 127 -19.13 -14.58 -0.05
C LEU A 127 -19.96 -14.90 -1.30
N GLU A 128 -20.83 -15.90 -1.26
CA GLU A 128 -21.75 -16.21 -2.37
C GLU A 128 -22.60 -14.99 -2.72
N GLN A 129 -23.22 -14.37 -1.72
CA GLN A 129 -24.04 -13.18 -1.91
C GLN A 129 -23.23 -12.01 -2.48
N LEU A 130 -22.02 -11.77 -1.99
CA LEU A 130 -21.13 -10.71 -2.46
C LEU A 130 -20.79 -10.90 -3.95
N VAL A 131 -20.39 -12.10 -4.32
CA VAL A 131 -20.01 -12.43 -5.71
C VAL A 131 -21.23 -12.32 -6.64
N GLU A 132 -22.40 -12.80 -6.22
CA GLU A 132 -23.64 -12.66 -6.96
C GLU A 132 -24.01 -11.17 -7.17
N GLN A 133 -23.90 -10.34 -6.15
CA GLN A 133 -24.17 -8.91 -6.25
C GLN A 133 -23.17 -8.21 -7.19
N ALA A 134 -21.88 -8.58 -7.14
CA ALA A 134 -20.86 -8.04 -8.04
C ALA A 134 -21.17 -8.42 -9.51
N ALA A 135 -21.56 -9.68 -9.76
CA ALA A 135 -21.98 -10.13 -11.10
C ALA A 135 -23.21 -9.39 -11.60
N GLN A 136 -24.22 -9.18 -10.75
CA GLN A 136 -25.45 -8.43 -11.08
C GLN A 136 -25.18 -6.96 -11.40
N LEU A 137 -24.14 -6.38 -10.81
CA LEU A 137 -23.67 -5.03 -11.17
C LEU A 137 -22.94 -5.01 -12.52
N GLY A 138 -22.52 -6.15 -13.07
CA GLY A 138 -21.74 -6.24 -14.31
C GLY A 138 -20.24 -6.04 -14.08
N LEU A 139 -19.75 -6.24 -12.84
CA LEU A 139 -18.33 -6.23 -12.53
C LEU A 139 -17.67 -7.52 -13.05
N ASN A 140 -16.43 -7.40 -13.53
CA ASN A 140 -15.63 -8.52 -14.00
C ASN A 140 -14.36 -8.75 -13.17
N THR A 141 -14.11 -7.89 -12.16
CA THR A 141 -12.91 -7.96 -11.32
C THR A 141 -13.22 -7.48 -9.91
N LEU A 142 -12.65 -8.13 -8.90
CA LEU A 142 -12.64 -7.69 -7.51
C LEU A 142 -11.20 -7.47 -7.04
N PHE A 143 -10.93 -6.32 -6.42
CA PHE A 143 -9.71 -6.07 -5.65
C PHE A 143 -10.00 -6.31 -4.18
N VAL A 144 -9.49 -7.40 -3.63
CA VAL A 144 -9.81 -7.86 -2.27
C VAL A 144 -8.66 -7.51 -1.33
N SER A 145 -8.92 -6.72 -0.31
CA SER A 145 -7.92 -6.45 0.73
C SER A 145 -7.50 -7.76 1.40
N THR A 146 -6.24 -8.14 1.20
CA THR A 146 -5.68 -9.39 1.73
C THR A 146 -5.35 -9.30 3.22
N GLU A 147 -5.17 -8.10 3.72
CA GLU A 147 -4.97 -7.79 5.14
C GLU A 147 -5.60 -6.43 5.50
N ASN A 148 -5.86 -6.27 6.77
CA ASN A 148 -6.23 -4.99 7.39
C ASN A 148 -5.79 -4.95 8.87
N ALA A 149 -6.19 -3.91 9.61
CA ALA A 149 -5.85 -3.76 11.03
C ALA A 149 -6.30 -4.92 11.93
N TYR A 150 -7.30 -5.71 11.50
CA TYR A 150 -7.80 -6.87 12.24
C TYR A 150 -6.95 -8.12 12.01
N GLY A 151 -6.43 -8.32 10.80
CA GLY A 151 -5.64 -9.51 10.47
C GLY A 151 -5.44 -9.72 8.97
N THR A 152 -5.19 -10.97 8.59
CA THR A 152 -4.93 -11.41 7.23
C THR A 152 -5.96 -12.42 6.75
N LEU A 153 -6.19 -12.47 5.43
CA LEU A 153 -6.99 -13.52 4.77
C LEU A 153 -6.16 -14.75 4.37
N TRP A 154 -4.84 -14.65 4.44
CA TRP A 154 -3.87 -15.70 4.14
C TRP A 154 -3.28 -16.31 5.41
N ASP A 155 -2.57 -17.43 5.30
CA ASP A 155 -2.04 -18.18 6.43
C ASP A 155 -0.88 -17.45 7.11
N SER A 156 -1.17 -16.84 8.25
CA SER A 156 -0.23 -16.09 9.07
C SER A 156 -0.55 -16.24 10.55
N PRO A 157 0.35 -15.81 11.47
CA PRO A 157 0.03 -15.72 12.89
C PRO A 157 -1.16 -14.80 13.20
N ALA A 158 -1.44 -13.80 12.33
CA ALA A 158 -2.53 -12.83 12.45
C ALA A 158 -3.75 -13.17 11.58
N LYS A 159 -3.96 -14.44 11.22
CA LYS A 159 -5.06 -14.89 10.36
C LYS A 159 -6.43 -14.59 10.97
N MET A 160 -7.34 -13.99 10.20
CA MET A 160 -8.68 -13.62 10.68
C MET A 160 -9.58 -14.82 10.93
N VAL A 161 -9.48 -15.84 10.09
CA VAL A 161 -10.32 -17.05 10.12
C VAL A 161 -9.47 -18.31 9.99
N SER A 162 -9.99 -19.44 10.48
CA SER A 162 -9.24 -20.71 10.50
C SER A 162 -9.28 -21.49 9.18
N PHE A 163 -10.15 -21.10 8.25
CA PHE A 163 -10.36 -21.78 6.94
C PHE A 163 -9.79 -20.95 5.77
N ASP A 164 -9.75 -21.53 4.57
CA ASP A 164 -9.25 -20.90 3.35
C ASP A 164 -10.33 -19.98 2.73
N LEU A 165 -10.46 -18.79 3.31
CA LEU A 165 -11.47 -17.82 2.88
C LEU A 165 -11.13 -17.21 1.52
N LEU A 166 -9.87 -16.81 1.31
CA LEU A 166 -9.45 -16.14 0.08
C LEU A 166 -9.58 -17.08 -1.13
N GLY A 167 -9.13 -18.34 -1.00
CA GLY A 167 -9.31 -19.34 -2.04
C GLY A 167 -10.79 -19.67 -2.31
N SER A 168 -11.63 -19.70 -1.28
CA SER A 168 -13.08 -19.89 -1.45
C SER A 168 -13.73 -18.73 -2.20
N LEU A 169 -13.32 -17.49 -1.90
CA LEU A 169 -13.78 -16.31 -2.64
C LEU A 169 -13.34 -16.37 -4.11
N CYS A 170 -12.09 -16.75 -4.40
CA CYS A 170 -11.60 -16.91 -5.77
C CYS A 170 -12.42 -17.98 -6.54
N ASP A 171 -12.68 -19.14 -5.93
CA ASP A 171 -13.47 -20.18 -6.57
C ASP A 171 -14.90 -19.72 -6.92
N LEU A 172 -15.56 -19.00 -6.01
CA LEU A 172 -16.89 -18.44 -6.24
C LEU A 172 -16.89 -17.37 -7.33
N ALA A 173 -15.93 -16.45 -7.29
CA ALA A 173 -15.80 -15.37 -8.26
C ALA A 173 -15.53 -15.91 -9.67
N HIS A 174 -14.62 -16.87 -9.82
CA HIS A 174 -14.31 -17.50 -11.10
C HIS A 174 -15.50 -18.25 -11.70
N GLN A 175 -16.36 -18.84 -10.88
CA GLN A 175 -17.61 -19.44 -11.37
C GLN A 175 -18.56 -18.42 -12.02
N GLN A 176 -18.46 -17.16 -11.65
CA GLN A 176 -19.21 -16.04 -12.23
C GLN A 176 -18.42 -15.28 -13.31
N GLY A 177 -17.21 -15.73 -13.67
CA GLY A 177 -16.34 -15.06 -14.63
C GLY A 177 -15.72 -13.75 -14.08
N ILE A 178 -15.59 -13.62 -12.75
CA ILE A 178 -15.02 -12.47 -12.09
C ILE A 178 -13.59 -12.82 -11.65
N ALA A 179 -12.61 -12.02 -12.08
CA ALA A 179 -11.22 -12.13 -11.64
C ALA A 179 -11.03 -11.57 -10.22
N VAL A 180 -10.08 -12.13 -9.47
CA VAL A 180 -9.78 -11.69 -8.10
C VAL A 180 -8.32 -11.27 -7.96
N TYR A 181 -8.12 -9.98 -7.67
CA TYR A 181 -6.82 -9.40 -7.40
C TYR A 181 -6.65 -9.15 -5.91
N GLY A 182 -5.54 -9.59 -5.32
CA GLY A 182 -5.19 -9.26 -3.95
C GLY A 182 -4.76 -7.80 -3.83
N LEU A 183 -5.41 -7.01 -2.98
CA LEU A 183 -4.98 -5.66 -2.62
C LEU A 183 -4.14 -5.73 -1.35
N CYS A 184 -2.83 -5.50 -1.50
CA CYS A 184 -1.83 -5.63 -0.44
C CYS A 184 -1.43 -4.25 0.10
N ASP A 185 -1.54 -4.05 1.41
CA ASP A 185 -1.10 -2.84 2.10
C ASP A 185 0.32 -3.01 2.65
N LEU A 186 1.32 -2.48 1.94
CA LEU A 186 2.73 -2.56 2.32
C LEU A 186 3.06 -1.82 3.63
N SER A 187 2.15 -1.00 4.16
CA SER A 187 2.32 -0.38 5.47
C SER A 187 2.02 -1.31 6.63
N LEU A 188 1.41 -2.48 6.38
CA LEU A 188 0.99 -3.43 7.38
C LEU A 188 1.83 -4.71 7.34
N VAL A 189 2.25 -5.17 8.50
CA VAL A 189 2.97 -6.44 8.65
C VAL A 189 2.34 -7.30 9.75
N ALA A 190 2.18 -8.60 9.48
CA ALA A 190 1.73 -9.56 10.46
C ALA A 190 2.84 -9.83 11.49
N GLY A 191 2.57 -9.60 12.76
CA GLY A 191 3.49 -9.88 13.86
C GLY A 191 3.42 -11.33 14.31
N THR A 192 4.51 -11.82 14.88
CA THR A 192 4.57 -13.16 15.50
C THR A 192 3.72 -13.26 16.78
N ASP A 193 3.24 -12.14 17.27
CA ASP A 193 2.30 -12.03 18.40
C ASP A 193 0.82 -12.22 18.00
N GLY A 194 0.55 -12.52 16.72
CA GLY A 194 -0.79 -12.72 16.21
C GLY A 194 -1.55 -11.43 15.93
N ARG A 195 -0.86 -10.30 15.78
CA ARG A 195 -1.44 -8.98 15.50
C ARG A 195 -0.84 -8.36 14.26
N MET A 196 -1.59 -7.45 13.66
CA MET A 196 -1.07 -6.57 12.61
C MET A 196 -0.33 -5.39 13.25
N HIS A 197 0.73 -4.95 12.58
CA HIS A 197 1.52 -3.80 12.98
C HIS A 197 1.75 -2.86 11.80
N HIS A 198 1.77 -1.56 12.06
CA HIS A 198 2.28 -0.63 11.05
C HIS A 198 3.80 -0.78 10.88
N MET A 199 4.23 -0.77 9.63
CA MET A 199 5.64 -0.61 9.30
C MET A 199 6.04 0.84 9.64
N THR A 200 6.87 1.01 10.65
CA THR A 200 7.33 2.35 11.11
C THR A 200 8.60 2.80 10.43
N SER A 201 9.29 1.89 9.75
CA SER A 201 10.54 2.15 9.07
C SER A 201 10.83 1.11 7.97
N VAL A 202 11.58 1.50 6.95
CA VAL A 202 12.05 0.59 5.90
C VAL A 202 13.49 0.19 6.20
N ASN A 203 13.65 -0.81 7.07
CA ASN A 203 14.94 -1.42 7.39
C ASN A 203 14.96 -2.90 6.96
N ALA A 204 16.13 -3.54 7.01
CA ALA A 204 16.30 -4.94 6.58
C ALA A 204 15.26 -5.89 7.19
N LYS A 205 14.97 -5.75 8.48
CA LYS A 205 13.98 -6.60 9.16
C LYS A 205 12.55 -6.35 8.68
N ALA A 206 12.20 -5.10 8.37
CA ALA A 206 10.89 -4.74 7.83
C ALA A 206 10.75 -5.26 6.39
N LEU A 207 11.80 -5.12 5.58
CA LEU A 207 11.86 -5.67 4.22
C LEU A 207 11.73 -7.19 4.21
N ASP A 208 12.47 -7.90 5.08
CA ASP A 208 12.37 -9.36 5.21
C ASP A 208 10.95 -9.80 5.55
N ARG A 209 10.29 -9.13 6.50
CA ARG A 209 8.90 -9.44 6.87
C ARG A 209 7.91 -9.16 5.73
N SER A 210 8.08 -8.02 5.04
CA SER A 210 7.26 -7.69 3.88
C SER A 210 7.44 -8.74 2.77
N ALA A 211 8.67 -9.19 2.52
CA ALA A 211 8.96 -10.24 1.56
C ALA A 211 8.32 -11.58 1.96
N GLU A 212 8.44 -12.02 3.22
CA GLU A 212 7.79 -13.23 3.72
C GLU A 212 6.27 -13.18 3.54
N GLN A 213 5.66 -12.04 3.86
CA GLN A 213 4.23 -11.81 3.69
C GLN A 213 3.79 -11.89 2.23
N LEU A 214 4.50 -11.20 1.34
CA LEU A 214 4.17 -11.17 -0.08
C LEU A 214 4.40 -12.53 -0.75
N ALA A 215 5.42 -13.28 -0.35
CA ALA A 215 5.62 -14.64 -0.81
C ALA A 215 4.44 -15.55 -0.42
N ALA A 216 3.92 -15.41 0.81
CA ALA A 216 2.75 -16.12 1.27
C ALA A 216 1.48 -15.74 0.48
N ILE A 217 1.26 -14.44 0.24
CA ILE A 217 0.12 -13.96 -0.57
C ILE A 217 0.23 -14.44 -2.01
N ALA A 218 1.39 -14.30 -2.64
CA ALA A 218 1.62 -14.74 -4.03
C ALA A 218 1.48 -16.25 -4.23
N SER A 219 1.52 -17.01 -3.14
CA SER A 219 1.29 -18.47 -3.14
C SER A 219 -0.18 -18.84 -2.96
N GLN A 220 -1.07 -17.87 -2.71
CA GLN A 220 -2.50 -18.18 -2.57
C GLN A 220 -3.09 -18.62 -3.89
N ARG A 221 -3.91 -19.68 -3.84
CA ARG A 221 -4.56 -20.21 -5.03
C ARG A 221 -5.67 -19.28 -5.53
N GLY A 222 -5.78 -19.16 -6.83
CA GLY A 222 -6.89 -18.49 -7.48
C GLY A 222 -6.78 -16.97 -7.57
N LEU A 223 -5.69 -16.36 -7.12
CA LEU A 223 -5.44 -14.95 -7.39
C LEU A 223 -5.03 -14.76 -8.86
N ASP A 224 -5.64 -13.76 -9.51
CA ASP A 224 -5.37 -13.37 -10.90
C ASP A 224 -4.35 -12.23 -10.98
N GLY A 225 -3.98 -11.62 -9.85
CA GLY A 225 -2.97 -10.57 -9.75
C GLY A 225 -2.88 -9.99 -8.35
N LEU A 226 -1.92 -9.09 -8.16
CA LEU A 226 -1.75 -8.32 -6.93
C LEU A 226 -1.70 -6.82 -7.24
N LEU A 227 -2.31 -6.02 -6.39
CA LEU A 227 -2.19 -4.57 -6.38
C LEU A 227 -1.50 -4.13 -5.08
N LEU A 228 -0.34 -3.52 -5.19
CA LEU A 228 0.42 -3.01 -4.04
C LEU A 228 0.00 -1.58 -3.72
N ASP A 229 -0.40 -1.34 -2.48
CA ASP A 229 -0.74 -0.02 -1.92
C ASP A 229 0.01 0.19 -0.59
N GLY A 230 -0.27 1.27 0.14
CA GLY A 230 0.27 1.52 1.47
C GLY A 230 1.76 1.88 1.54
N TYR A 231 2.45 2.01 0.41
CA TYR A 231 3.88 2.35 0.36
C TYR A 231 4.17 3.86 0.46
N LEU A 232 3.15 4.70 0.41
CA LEU A 232 3.29 6.16 0.55
C LEU A 232 3.72 6.52 1.97
N ASN A 233 4.87 7.16 2.11
CA ASN A 233 5.49 7.44 3.40
C ASN A 233 5.50 8.94 3.70
N GLU A 234 4.62 9.41 4.58
CA GLU A 234 4.69 10.77 5.09
C GLU A 234 5.94 10.92 5.98
N GLN A 235 6.60 12.07 5.89
CA GLN A 235 7.76 12.36 6.72
C GLN A 235 7.37 12.33 8.21
N GLY A 236 7.89 11.36 8.95
CA GLY A 236 7.67 11.19 10.38
C GLY A 236 8.97 11.16 11.17
N GLN A 237 8.86 11.30 12.48
CA GLN A 237 10.01 11.31 13.41
C GLN A 237 10.90 10.07 13.26
N TYR A 238 10.29 8.90 13.06
CA TYR A 238 11.04 7.64 12.93
C TYR A 238 11.97 7.62 11.72
N SER A 239 11.52 8.11 10.59
CA SER A 239 12.33 8.17 9.37
C SER A 239 13.52 9.12 9.52
N TYR A 240 13.33 10.23 10.24
CA TYR A 240 14.42 11.16 10.54
C TYR A 240 15.45 10.53 11.48
N ASP A 241 15.02 9.86 12.52
CA ASP A 241 15.90 9.20 13.48
C ASP A 241 16.72 8.09 12.80
N GLU A 242 16.14 7.28 11.95
CA GLU A 242 16.84 6.29 11.14
C GLU A 242 17.86 6.94 10.20
N TYR A 243 17.46 7.94 9.43
CA TYR A 243 18.34 8.69 8.54
C TYR A 243 19.54 9.28 9.31
N ALA A 244 19.31 9.89 10.46
CA ALA A 244 20.36 10.47 11.29
C ALA A 244 21.40 9.43 11.78
N HIS A 245 20.99 8.16 11.94
CA HIS A 245 21.84 7.07 12.37
C HIS A 245 22.57 6.35 11.21
N THR A 246 22.11 6.48 9.97
CA THR A 246 22.75 5.79 8.83
C THR A 246 24.10 6.37 8.43
N GLY A 247 24.36 7.64 8.74
CA GLY A 247 25.53 8.35 8.24
C GLY A 247 25.52 8.53 6.70
N ALA A 248 24.37 8.37 6.06
CA ALA A 248 24.22 8.46 4.62
C ALA A 248 24.62 9.85 4.11
N ASN A 249 25.38 9.90 3.02
CA ASN A 249 25.79 11.15 2.37
C ASN A 249 24.78 11.59 1.31
N VAL A 250 23.49 11.49 1.62
CA VAL A 250 22.35 11.90 0.80
C VAL A 250 21.40 12.76 1.62
N SER A 251 20.55 13.55 1.01
CA SER A 251 19.55 14.31 1.74
C SER A 251 18.48 13.39 2.36
N LEU A 252 17.80 13.89 3.40
CA LEU A 252 16.67 13.14 4.00
C LEU A 252 15.62 12.77 2.94
N LYS A 253 15.33 13.67 2.01
CA LYS A 253 14.39 13.45 0.91
C LYS A 253 14.81 12.28 0.02
N GLU A 254 16.07 12.25 -0.42
CA GLU A 254 16.62 11.16 -1.23
C GLU A 254 16.62 9.84 -0.46
N TYR A 255 16.95 9.86 0.84
CA TYR A 255 16.87 8.69 1.69
C TYR A 255 15.46 8.12 1.78
N MET A 256 14.47 8.98 2.03
CA MET A 256 13.06 8.58 2.16
C MET A 256 12.52 8.04 0.83
N THR A 257 12.79 8.73 -0.28
CA THR A 257 12.35 8.29 -1.62
C THR A 257 13.01 6.97 -2.00
N GLY A 258 14.32 6.81 -1.75
CA GLY A 258 15.04 5.56 -1.99
C GLY A 258 14.54 4.41 -1.13
N SER A 259 14.19 4.67 0.12
CA SER A 259 13.61 3.65 1.02
C SER A 259 12.24 3.17 0.53
N THR A 260 11.39 4.09 0.05
CA THR A 260 10.08 3.76 -0.53
C THR A 260 10.24 2.93 -1.81
N GLU A 261 11.16 3.32 -2.68
CA GLU A 261 11.47 2.57 -3.90
C GLU A 261 11.99 1.16 -3.57
N LEU A 262 12.90 1.03 -2.60
CA LEU A 262 13.43 -0.26 -2.17
C LEU A 262 12.35 -1.18 -1.61
N LEU A 263 11.38 -0.66 -0.86
CA LEU A 263 10.23 -1.43 -0.36
C LEU A 263 9.42 -1.99 -1.53
N VAL A 264 9.05 -1.14 -2.49
CA VAL A 264 8.27 -1.56 -3.67
C VAL A 264 9.07 -2.53 -4.53
N GLN A 265 10.37 -2.27 -4.77
CA GLN A 265 11.23 -3.17 -5.53
C GLN A 265 11.33 -4.56 -4.87
N THR A 266 11.54 -4.61 -3.55
CA THR A 266 11.58 -5.86 -2.79
C THR A 266 10.26 -6.62 -2.92
N ALA A 267 9.14 -5.91 -2.79
CA ALA A 267 7.81 -6.47 -2.93
C ALA A 267 7.59 -7.12 -4.32
N VAL A 268 7.84 -6.37 -5.37
CA VAL A 268 7.67 -6.83 -6.77
C VAL A 268 8.60 -8.01 -7.09
N GLN A 269 9.88 -7.92 -6.68
CA GLN A 269 10.84 -9.01 -6.89
C GLN A 269 10.42 -10.28 -6.15
N THR A 270 9.92 -10.16 -4.92
CA THR A 270 9.44 -11.31 -4.14
C THR A 270 8.27 -12.00 -4.83
N VAL A 271 7.27 -11.24 -5.29
CA VAL A 271 6.11 -11.80 -5.99
C VAL A 271 6.55 -12.50 -7.27
N ARG A 272 7.38 -11.85 -8.11
CA ARG A 272 7.88 -12.41 -9.38
C ARG A 272 8.73 -13.67 -9.18
N GLN A 273 9.47 -13.77 -8.07
CA GLN A 273 10.23 -14.97 -7.72
C GLN A 273 9.31 -16.11 -7.26
N GLN A 274 8.28 -15.78 -6.48
CA GLN A 274 7.35 -16.77 -5.94
C GLN A 274 6.34 -17.26 -6.98
N ASN A 275 5.82 -16.35 -7.79
CA ASN A 275 4.84 -16.66 -8.83
C ASN A 275 5.06 -15.73 -10.05
N PRO A 276 5.89 -16.12 -11.03
CA PRO A 276 6.20 -15.30 -12.20
C PRO A 276 5.01 -15.07 -13.15
N GLU A 277 3.94 -15.84 -13.02
CA GLU A 277 2.71 -15.72 -13.81
C GLU A 277 1.71 -14.71 -13.21
N LEU A 278 1.99 -14.18 -12.01
CA LEU A 278 1.07 -13.28 -11.30
C LEU A 278 1.41 -11.82 -11.60
N PRO A 279 0.55 -11.06 -12.31
CA PRO A 279 0.79 -9.65 -12.56
C PRO A 279 0.76 -8.83 -11.28
N VAL A 280 1.70 -7.86 -11.17
CA VAL A 280 1.83 -6.98 -10.01
C VAL A 280 1.59 -5.55 -10.43
N GLY A 281 0.54 -4.93 -9.87
CA GLY A 281 0.22 -3.52 -10.08
C GLY A 281 0.62 -2.63 -8.91
N LEU A 282 0.70 -1.34 -9.20
CA LEU A 282 0.88 -0.28 -8.19
C LEU A 282 -0.37 0.60 -8.10
N ALA A 283 -0.87 0.82 -6.88
CA ALA A 283 -1.85 1.86 -6.60
C ALA A 283 -1.12 3.19 -6.42
N VAL A 284 -1.38 4.17 -7.27
CA VAL A 284 -0.68 5.45 -7.25
C VAL A 284 -1.59 6.60 -6.84
N SER A 285 -1.00 7.64 -6.26
CA SER A 285 -1.70 8.90 -5.94
C SER A 285 -2.16 9.61 -7.21
N PRO A 286 -3.21 10.46 -7.14
CA PRO A 286 -3.70 11.20 -8.28
C PRO A 286 -2.65 12.18 -8.86
N VAL A 287 -1.80 12.76 -8.00
CA VAL A 287 -0.78 13.72 -8.43
C VAL A 287 0.59 13.20 -8.02
N TRP A 288 1.42 12.87 -9.03
CA TRP A 288 2.80 12.47 -8.80
C TRP A 288 3.65 13.63 -8.30
N ALA A 289 3.69 14.71 -9.06
CA ALA A 289 4.34 15.98 -8.75
C ALA A 289 3.58 17.13 -9.43
N THR A 290 3.69 18.33 -8.91
CA THR A 290 3.20 19.54 -9.59
C THR A 290 4.27 20.08 -10.54
N ALA A 291 3.87 20.93 -11.50
CA ALA A 291 4.78 21.61 -12.41
C ALA A 291 5.80 22.52 -11.67
N ASP A 292 5.47 22.99 -10.48
CA ASP A 292 6.39 23.73 -9.61
C ASP A 292 7.46 22.80 -8.96
N GLU A 293 7.14 21.54 -8.74
CA GLU A 293 8.06 20.54 -8.16
C GLU A 293 8.94 19.88 -9.23
N GLN A 294 8.37 19.57 -10.39
CA GLN A 294 9.03 18.90 -11.50
C GLN A 294 8.54 19.49 -12.84
N PRO A 295 9.43 19.68 -13.83
CA PRO A 295 9.05 20.28 -15.12
C PRO A 295 7.97 19.51 -15.90
N ASP A 296 7.89 18.20 -15.69
CA ASP A 296 6.92 17.28 -16.28
C ASP A 296 5.76 16.92 -15.32
N GLY A 297 5.68 17.62 -14.18
CA GLY A 297 4.58 17.52 -13.25
C GLY A 297 3.29 18.12 -13.79
N ILE A 298 2.18 17.82 -13.12
CA ILE A 298 0.87 18.35 -13.51
C ILE A 298 0.70 19.81 -13.08
N ASP A 299 0.10 20.64 -13.92
CA ASP A 299 -0.15 22.06 -13.63
C ASP A 299 -1.37 22.21 -12.69
N LEU A 300 -1.16 21.91 -11.44
CA LEU A 300 -2.15 22.01 -10.36
C LEU A 300 -1.51 22.61 -9.10
N ALA A 301 -2.28 23.43 -8.38
CA ALA A 301 -1.91 23.89 -7.05
C ALA A 301 -2.26 22.83 -5.99
N TYR A 302 -1.39 21.82 -5.85
CA TYR A 302 -1.60 20.70 -4.94
C TYR A 302 -0.35 20.41 -4.11
N THR A 303 -0.52 20.14 -2.80
CA THR A 303 0.59 19.99 -1.85
C THR A 303 0.84 18.57 -1.38
N ARG A 304 -0.09 17.63 -1.63
CA ARG A 304 0.03 16.22 -1.21
C ARG A 304 0.43 15.32 -2.35
N THR A 305 1.46 15.72 -3.08
CA THR A 305 1.99 14.97 -4.21
C THR A 305 2.71 13.69 -3.74
N SER A 306 2.70 12.67 -4.58
CA SER A 306 3.39 11.40 -4.32
C SER A 306 4.89 11.63 -4.09
N LEU A 307 5.53 12.37 -4.98
CA LEU A 307 6.96 12.68 -4.88
C LEU A 307 7.27 13.66 -3.74
N GLY A 308 6.50 14.75 -3.61
CA GLY A 308 6.77 15.83 -2.67
C GLY A 308 6.44 15.45 -1.23
N ALA A 309 5.18 15.14 -0.95
CA ALA A 309 4.69 14.91 0.40
C ALA A 309 4.91 13.47 0.89
N TYR A 310 4.80 12.48 0.00
CA TYR A 310 4.82 11.07 0.38
C TYR A 310 6.13 10.34 0.08
N ASN A 311 7.14 11.03 -0.44
CA ASN A 311 8.44 10.44 -0.76
C ASN A 311 8.37 9.18 -1.64
N ALA A 312 7.43 9.18 -2.59
CA ALA A 312 7.20 8.07 -3.50
C ALA A 312 7.31 8.56 -4.94
N ASP A 313 8.38 8.18 -5.62
CA ASP A 313 8.56 8.44 -7.05
C ASP A 313 7.81 7.38 -7.88
N SER A 314 6.46 7.45 -7.83
CA SER A 314 5.62 6.46 -8.50
C SER A 314 5.84 6.44 -10.02
N LYS A 315 6.06 7.60 -10.66
CA LYS A 315 6.42 7.67 -12.09
C LYS A 315 7.75 6.97 -12.37
N GLY A 316 8.80 7.29 -11.60
CA GLY A 316 10.09 6.63 -11.74
C GLY A 316 10.06 5.13 -11.47
N MET A 317 9.23 4.64 -10.53
CA MET A 317 9.02 3.21 -10.30
C MET A 317 8.39 2.52 -11.51
N ILE A 318 7.38 3.14 -12.13
CA ILE A 318 6.73 2.64 -13.36
C ILE A 318 7.74 2.58 -14.51
N GLU A 319 8.52 3.64 -14.74
CA GLU A 319 9.57 3.70 -15.77
C GLU A 319 10.67 2.64 -15.58
N LYS A 320 10.93 2.22 -14.34
CA LYS A 320 11.84 1.12 -13.99
C LYS A 320 11.22 -0.27 -14.13
N GLY A 321 9.97 -0.37 -14.56
CA GLY A 321 9.27 -1.65 -14.75
C GLY A 321 8.89 -2.35 -13.44
N LEU A 322 8.62 -1.59 -12.38
CA LEU A 322 8.15 -2.12 -11.10
C LEU A 322 6.63 -2.32 -11.06
N ALA A 323 5.93 -2.18 -12.18
CA ALA A 323 4.51 -2.44 -12.29
C ALA A 323 4.18 -3.06 -13.64
N ASP A 324 3.33 -4.08 -13.65
CA ASP A 324 2.76 -4.67 -14.85
C ASP A 324 1.46 -3.94 -15.25
N PHE A 325 0.79 -3.32 -14.26
CA PHE A 325 -0.33 -2.40 -14.44
C PHE A 325 -0.37 -1.36 -13.30
N VAL A 326 -1.16 -0.31 -13.49
CA VAL A 326 -1.28 0.78 -12.51
C VAL A 326 -2.75 1.08 -12.22
N VAL A 327 -3.09 1.30 -10.94
CA VAL A 327 -4.39 1.86 -10.54
C VAL A 327 -4.17 3.27 -10.03
N VAL A 328 -4.64 4.27 -10.78
CA VAL A 328 -4.56 5.68 -10.38
C VAL A 328 -5.71 6.02 -9.45
N LYS A 329 -5.45 6.30 -8.18
CA LYS A 329 -6.48 6.64 -7.17
C LYS A 329 -6.96 8.09 -7.37
N ASN A 330 -7.64 8.37 -8.50
CA ASN A 330 -8.17 9.70 -8.79
C ASN A 330 -9.52 9.91 -8.09
N TYR A 331 -9.44 10.26 -6.82
CA TYR A 331 -10.60 10.44 -5.93
C TYR A 331 -11.11 11.89 -5.91
N GLY A 332 -10.78 12.69 -6.92
CA GLY A 332 -11.35 13.99 -7.19
C GLY A 332 -12.67 13.87 -7.98
N ALA A 333 -13.52 14.89 -7.90
CA ALA A 333 -14.70 14.98 -8.74
C ALA A 333 -14.40 15.73 -10.05
N THR A 334 -15.24 15.57 -11.07
CA THR A 334 -15.13 16.30 -12.34
C THR A 334 -15.17 17.83 -12.12
N GLY A 335 -15.97 18.29 -11.15
CA GLY A 335 -16.11 19.71 -10.78
C GLY A 335 -15.22 20.14 -9.61
N SER A 336 -14.17 19.39 -9.26
CA SER A 336 -13.28 19.75 -8.16
C SER A 336 -12.24 20.81 -8.58
N ASP A 337 -12.11 21.88 -7.81
CA ASP A 337 -11.09 22.91 -8.03
C ASP A 337 -9.69 22.43 -7.55
N GLN A 338 -9.62 21.49 -6.60
CA GLN A 338 -8.35 21.05 -5.99
C GLN A 338 -7.78 19.80 -6.67
N LEU A 339 -8.66 18.86 -7.02
CA LEU A 339 -8.32 17.61 -7.69
C LEU A 339 -9.29 17.41 -8.86
N PRO A 340 -9.15 18.18 -9.94
CA PRO A 340 -10.01 18.04 -11.12
C PRO A 340 -9.75 16.69 -11.78
N PHE A 341 -10.82 15.92 -12.03
CA PHE A 341 -10.71 14.55 -12.49
C PHE A 341 -10.03 14.43 -13.86
N GLU A 342 -10.52 15.20 -14.84
CA GLU A 342 -10.09 15.13 -16.23
C GLU A 342 -8.61 15.49 -16.43
N PRO A 343 -8.05 16.63 -15.95
CA PRO A 343 -6.62 16.93 -16.11
C PRO A 343 -5.69 15.90 -15.48
N ILE A 344 -6.14 15.22 -14.41
CA ILE A 344 -5.38 14.15 -13.77
C ILE A 344 -5.43 12.88 -14.63
N ALA A 345 -6.60 12.59 -15.23
CA ALA A 345 -6.75 11.46 -16.14
C ALA A 345 -5.88 11.63 -17.38
N ASP A 346 -5.91 12.81 -18.02
CA ASP A 346 -5.09 13.16 -19.19
C ASP A 346 -3.59 12.95 -18.90
N TRP A 347 -3.10 13.52 -17.78
CA TRP A 347 -1.68 13.44 -17.40
C TRP A 347 -1.21 12.00 -17.17
N TRP A 348 -2.01 11.19 -16.46
CA TRP A 348 -1.68 9.80 -16.23
C TRP A 348 -1.81 8.95 -17.50
N SER A 349 -2.80 9.23 -18.35
CA SER A 349 -2.96 8.56 -19.66
C SER A 349 -1.71 8.71 -20.50
N ASP A 350 -1.22 9.95 -20.65
CA ASP A 350 0.03 10.24 -21.35
C ASP A 350 1.24 9.53 -20.72
N THR A 351 1.36 9.59 -19.41
CA THR A 351 2.47 8.98 -18.67
C THR A 351 2.50 7.46 -18.83
N LEU A 352 1.35 6.80 -18.71
CA LEU A 352 1.24 5.34 -18.82
C LEU A 352 1.44 4.87 -20.25
N SER A 353 0.89 5.59 -21.24
CA SER A 353 1.09 5.31 -22.66
C SER A 353 2.57 5.41 -23.05
N GLN A 354 3.30 6.42 -22.55
CA GLN A 354 4.73 6.56 -22.78
C GLN A 354 5.55 5.45 -22.13
N ALA A 355 5.15 4.98 -20.95
CA ALA A 355 5.79 3.87 -20.25
C ALA A 355 5.42 2.49 -20.83
N GLY A 356 4.36 2.40 -21.66
CA GLY A 356 3.84 1.14 -22.18
C GLY A 356 3.22 0.25 -21.09
N VAL A 357 2.65 0.85 -20.06
CA VAL A 357 2.06 0.16 -18.91
C VAL A 357 0.54 0.38 -18.90
N THR A 358 -0.22 -0.69 -18.70
CA THR A 358 -1.68 -0.64 -18.64
C THR A 358 -2.15 0.12 -17.40
N GLY A 359 -3.04 1.10 -17.60
CA GLY A 359 -3.68 1.85 -16.53
C GLY A 359 -5.12 1.43 -16.25
N TYR A 360 -5.52 1.55 -15.00
CA TYR A 360 -6.92 1.51 -14.57
C TYR A 360 -7.22 2.73 -13.70
N MET A 361 -8.35 3.38 -13.94
CA MET A 361 -8.74 4.57 -13.19
C MET A 361 -9.50 4.18 -11.91
N GLY A 362 -9.02 4.68 -10.77
CA GLY A 362 -9.68 4.51 -9.47
C GLY A 362 -10.67 5.63 -9.19
N HIS A 363 -11.91 5.27 -8.86
CA HIS A 363 -13.01 6.18 -8.57
C HIS A 363 -13.45 6.06 -7.11
N ALA A 364 -13.71 7.19 -6.44
CA ALA A 364 -14.22 7.20 -5.07
C ALA A 364 -15.75 7.06 -5.05
N SER A 365 -16.29 5.88 -5.38
CA SER A 365 -17.74 5.61 -5.34
C SER A 365 -18.37 5.88 -3.97
N SER A 366 -17.57 5.76 -2.88
CA SER A 366 -18.01 6.10 -1.52
C SER A 366 -18.34 7.59 -1.31
N ARG A 367 -17.89 8.47 -2.21
CA ARG A 367 -18.19 9.92 -2.19
C ARG A 367 -19.37 10.28 -3.08
N ALA A 368 -19.77 9.39 -3.97
CA ALA A 368 -20.85 9.65 -4.93
C ALA A 368 -22.16 10.01 -4.24
N GLY A 369 -22.81 11.08 -4.72
CA GLY A 369 -24.04 11.61 -4.14
C GLY A 369 -23.84 12.43 -2.84
N SER A 370 -22.61 12.60 -2.36
CA SER A 370 -22.32 13.60 -1.33
C SER A 370 -22.25 14.99 -1.98
N TRP A 371 -22.74 16.03 -1.28
CA TRP A 371 -22.71 17.41 -1.82
C TRP A 371 -21.37 18.12 -1.62
N GLU A 372 -20.30 17.37 -1.35
CA GLU A 372 -18.97 17.90 -1.04
C GLU A 372 -18.11 17.95 -2.31
N ASN A 373 -17.39 19.06 -2.53
CA ASN A 373 -16.32 19.22 -3.51
C ASN A 373 -16.62 18.67 -4.92
N GLY A 374 -17.82 18.90 -5.44
CA GLY A 374 -18.19 18.47 -6.79
C GLY A 374 -18.87 17.11 -6.89
N TRP A 375 -18.99 16.34 -5.82
CA TRP A 375 -19.59 14.99 -5.82
C TRP A 375 -21.13 14.94 -5.80
N GLY A 376 -21.80 16.10 -5.92
CA GLY A 376 -23.26 16.20 -5.85
C GLY A 376 -24.05 15.63 -7.03
N PRO A 377 -23.59 15.72 -8.29
CA PRO A 377 -24.34 15.20 -9.44
C PRO A 377 -24.52 13.69 -9.37
N ASN A 378 -25.73 13.21 -9.67
CA ASN A 378 -26.04 11.78 -9.72
C ASN A 378 -25.25 11.06 -10.82
N SER A 379 -24.91 11.78 -11.91
CA SER A 379 -24.14 11.27 -13.03
C SER A 379 -22.62 11.25 -12.80
N GLU A 380 -22.11 11.74 -11.67
CA GLU A 380 -20.68 11.95 -11.45
C GLU A 380 -19.83 10.71 -11.76
N LEU A 381 -20.21 9.52 -11.25
CA LEU A 381 -19.47 8.28 -11.55
C LEU A 381 -19.55 7.91 -13.04
N ALA A 382 -20.71 8.12 -13.67
CA ALA A 382 -20.90 7.88 -15.10
C ALA A 382 -20.07 8.84 -15.96
N ASP A 383 -19.98 10.09 -15.55
CA ASP A 383 -19.21 11.12 -16.27
C ASP A 383 -17.70 10.86 -16.12
N GLN A 384 -17.22 10.51 -14.92
CA GLN A 384 -15.84 10.06 -14.69
C GLN A 384 -15.49 8.83 -15.52
N TRP A 385 -16.38 7.83 -15.57
CA TRP A 385 -16.18 6.65 -16.39
C TRP A 385 -16.07 6.99 -17.87
N LYS A 386 -16.93 7.88 -18.39
CA LYS A 386 -16.88 8.34 -19.80
C LYS A 386 -15.58 9.05 -20.13
N ILE A 387 -15.08 9.91 -19.23
CA ILE A 387 -13.76 10.55 -19.38
C ILE A 387 -12.69 9.46 -19.47
N THR A 388 -12.67 8.52 -18.54
CA THR A 388 -11.70 7.42 -18.54
C THR A 388 -11.72 6.61 -19.84
N GLN A 389 -12.89 6.41 -20.43
CA GLN A 389 -13.04 5.68 -21.70
C GLN A 389 -12.45 6.41 -22.90
N GLN A 390 -12.21 7.73 -22.82
CA GLN A 390 -11.61 8.53 -23.88
C GLN A 390 -10.08 8.56 -23.79
N GLU A 391 -9.52 8.09 -22.68
CA GLU A 391 -8.09 8.12 -22.39
C GLU A 391 -7.40 6.82 -22.82
N GLU A 392 -6.47 6.90 -23.78
CA GLU A 392 -5.77 5.72 -24.36
C GLU A 392 -4.92 4.94 -23.35
N GLY A 393 -4.43 5.60 -22.27
CA GLY A 393 -3.63 4.97 -21.23
C GLY A 393 -4.43 4.11 -20.24
N PHE A 394 -5.78 4.12 -20.33
CA PHE A 394 -6.63 3.39 -19.40
C PHE A 394 -7.45 2.28 -20.07
N CYS A 395 -7.41 1.09 -19.48
CA CYS A 395 -8.15 -0.10 -19.89
C CYS A 395 -9.29 -0.45 -18.91
N GLY A 396 -9.82 0.53 -18.16
CA GLY A 396 -10.99 0.32 -17.29
C GLY A 396 -10.94 1.11 -16.00
N SER A 397 -11.84 0.71 -15.09
CA SER A 397 -12.17 1.45 -13.86
C SER A 397 -12.21 0.55 -12.64
N VAL A 398 -11.75 1.10 -11.50
CA VAL A 398 -11.76 0.45 -10.18
C VAL A 398 -12.52 1.33 -9.20
N PHE A 399 -13.65 0.87 -8.71
CA PHE A 399 -14.52 1.62 -7.81
C PHE A 399 -14.21 1.31 -6.34
N ASN A 400 -13.97 2.31 -5.53
CA ASN A 400 -13.77 2.21 -4.09
C ASN A 400 -15.02 2.73 -3.36
N SER A 401 -15.93 1.84 -2.96
CA SER A 401 -15.88 0.38 -2.83
C SER A 401 -17.14 -0.28 -3.44
N LEU A 402 -17.19 -1.63 -3.44
CA LEU A 402 -18.38 -2.39 -3.84
C LEU A 402 -19.59 -2.02 -2.97
N GLU A 403 -19.40 -1.91 -1.65
CA GLU A 403 -20.45 -1.49 -0.71
C GLU A 403 -21.11 -0.18 -1.15
N ALA A 404 -20.31 0.78 -1.60
CA ALA A 404 -20.84 2.08 -2.06
C ALA A 404 -21.67 1.95 -3.34
N LEU A 405 -21.24 1.13 -4.28
CA LEU A 405 -22.03 0.84 -5.49
C LEU A 405 -23.35 0.14 -5.15
N LEU A 406 -23.33 -0.80 -4.20
CA LEU A 406 -24.54 -1.51 -3.77
C LEU A 406 -25.53 -0.62 -3.02
N LYS A 407 -25.03 0.37 -2.27
CA LYS A 407 -25.89 1.36 -1.58
C LYS A 407 -26.61 2.30 -2.55
N ASP A 408 -26.07 2.48 -3.72
CA ASP A 408 -26.62 3.32 -4.82
C ASP A 408 -27.16 4.68 -4.34
N VAL A 409 -26.35 5.41 -3.58
CA VAL A 409 -26.74 6.69 -3.01
C VAL A 409 -27.09 7.66 -4.13
N ASN A 410 -28.29 8.22 -4.08
CA ASN A 410 -28.83 9.14 -5.10
C ASN A 410 -28.83 8.57 -6.54
N TYR A 411 -28.97 7.24 -6.70
CA TYR A 411 -28.99 6.57 -8.02
C TYR A 411 -27.69 6.71 -8.81
N THR A 412 -26.55 6.92 -8.17
CA THR A 412 -25.28 7.11 -8.87
C THR A 412 -24.82 5.84 -9.61
N THR A 413 -25.06 4.66 -9.02
CA THR A 413 -24.78 3.37 -9.66
C THR A 413 -25.74 3.08 -10.82
N TYR A 414 -27.00 3.50 -10.70
CA TYR A 414 -27.97 3.39 -11.80
C TYR A 414 -27.48 4.15 -13.05
N TYR A 415 -27.06 5.41 -12.92
CA TYR A 415 -26.51 6.20 -14.03
C TYR A 415 -25.21 5.61 -14.59
N LEU A 416 -24.37 5.04 -13.74
CA LEU A 416 -23.15 4.34 -14.14
C LEU A 416 -23.49 3.11 -15.02
N LYS A 417 -24.47 2.30 -14.60
CA LYS A 417 -24.92 1.13 -15.38
C LYS A 417 -25.53 1.53 -16.70
N GLU A 418 -26.36 2.57 -16.76
CA GLU A 418 -26.86 3.12 -18.03
C GLU A 418 -25.72 3.53 -18.98
N ALA A 419 -24.64 4.13 -18.44
CA ALA A 419 -23.48 4.50 -19.25
C ALA A 419 -22.74 3.26 -19.77
N TRP A 420 -22.62 2.20 -18.99
CA TRP A 420 -22.02 0.92 -19.42
C TRP A 420 -22.83 0.25 -20.54
N GLU A 421 -24.17 0.30 -20.46
CA GLU A 421 -25.07 -0.27 -21.49
C GLU A 421 -25.04 0.49 -22.82
N GLN A 422 -24.75 1.80 -22.78
CA GLN A 422 -24.68 2.64 -23.96
C GLN A 422 -23.39 2.50 -24.76
N GLU A 423 -22.47 1.65 -24.33
CA GLU A 423 -21.13 1.37 -24.89
C GLU A 423 -20.63 2.42 -25.88
N ILE A 424 -19.81 3.33 -25.39
CA ILE A 424 -19.00 4.18 -26.28
C ILE A 424 -17.97 3.27 -26.91
N GLY A 425 -18.07 2.98 -28.20
CA GLY A 425 -17.14 2.11 -28.94
C GLY A 425 -15.71 2.54 -28.69
N ARG A 426 -14.95 1.63 -28.10
CA ARG A 426 -13.56 1.87 -27.67
C ARG A 426 -12.59 1.41 -28.73
N ALA A 427 -11.52 2.19 -28.95
CA ALA A 427 -10.30 1.64 -29.53
C ALA A 427 -9.74 0.59 -28.52
N SER A 428 -9.42 -0.61 -29.01
CA SER A 428 -8.83 -1.69 -28.17
C SER A 428 -7.53 -1.21 -27.52
N CYS A 429 -7.42 -1.37 -26.23
CA CYS A 429 -6.15 -1.18 -25.49
C CYS A 429 -5.06 -2.07 -26.02
#